data_e296f282d22aee3dbf7cf2ed766fd70a
#
_entry.id   e296f282d22aee3dbf7cf2ed766fd70a
#
_cell.length_a   1.000
_cell.length_b   1.000
_cell.length_c   1.000
_cell.angle_alpha   90.00
_cell.angle_beta   90.00
_cell.angle_gamma   90.00
#
_symmetry.space_group_name_H-M   'P 1'
#
loop_
_entity.id
_entity.type
_entity.pdbx_description
1 polymer ?
#
loop_
_entity_poly.entity_id
_entity_poly.type
_entity_poly.pdbx_seq_one_letter_code
_entity_poly.pdbx_strand_id
1 'polypeptide(L)' 'MAIMETELRKRLKTEFVGAEITVSVDGNRVAIQIVADVFEGLSRVKRQQKVYGCIADLIESGALHAVTIKTLTPSGL' A
#
# COMPACT_ATOMS: atom_id res chain seq x y z
N MET A 1 10.83 -4.40 14.24
CA MET A 1 10.77 -3.01 14.65
C MET A 1 9.75 -2.25 13.84
N ALA A 2 9.14 -1.24 14.43
CA ALA A 2 8.04 -0.50 13.80
C ALA A 2 8.48 0.53 12.76
N ILE A 3 9.78 0.68 12.51
CA ILE A 3 10.31 1.71 11.60
C ILE A 3 9.78 1.53 10.19
N MET A 4 9.83 0.30 9.67
CA MET A 4 9.35 0.03 8.31
C MET A 4 7.86 0.27 8.19
N GLU A 5 7.08 -0.16 9.18
CA GLU A 5 5.64 0.05 9.18
C GLU A 5 5.31 1.55 9.19
N THR A 6 6.00 2.32 10.03
CA THR A 6 5.80 3.76 10.14
C THR A 6 6.12 4.45 8.80
N GLU A 7 7.23 4.07 8.17
CA GLU A 7 7.63 4.64 6.89
C GLU A 7 6.61 4.32 5.79
N LEU A 8 6.13 3.10 5.75
CA LEU A 8 5.12 2.68 4.78
C LEU A 8 3.82 3.47 4.96
N ARG A 9 3.36 3.58 6.19
CA ARG A 9 2.14 4.35 6.47
C ARG A 9 2.28 5.79 6.04
N LYS A 10 3.43 6.39 6.32
CA LYS A 10 3.70 7.78 5.97
C LYS A 10 3.65 7.98 4.46
N ARG A 11 4.33 7.12 3.71
CA ARG A 11 4.34 7.19 2.25
C ARG A 11 2.95 7.03 1.67
N LEU A 12 2.21 6.05 2.15
CA LEU A 12 0.88 5.77 1.65
C LEU A 12 -0.10 6.89 1.99
N LYS A 13 -0.01 7.45 3.18
CA LYS A 13 -0.87 8.56 3.57
C LYS A 13 -0.60 9.81 2.74
N THR A 14 0.65 10.03 2.37
CA THR A 14 1.00 11.16 1.53
C THR A 14 0.45 11.01 0.13
N GLU A 15 0.53 9.80 -0.43
CA GLU A 15 0.06 9.53 -1.79
C GLU A 15 -1.46 9.39 -1.85
N PHE A 16 -2.06 8.77 -0.84
CA PHE A 16 -3.50 8.50 -0.82
C PHE A 16 -4.15 9.28 0.32
N VAL A 17 -4.21 10.60 0.17
CA VAL A 17 -4.80 11.47 1.17
C VAL A 17 -6.27 11.13 1.36
N GLY A 18 -6.68 11.00 2.62
CA GLY A 18 -8.07 10.68 2.95
C GLY A 18 -8.40 9.19 2.91
N ALA A 19 -7.46 8.35 2.51
CA ALA A 19 -7.70 6.91 2.44
C ALA A 19 -7.60 6.25 3.81
N GLU A 20 -8.26 5.11 3.95
CA GLU A 20 -8.06 4.24 5.11
C GLU A 20 -6.94 3.27 4.76
N ILE A 21 -5.89 3.30 5.54
CA ILE A 21 -4.68 2.52 5.26
C ILE A 21 -4.38 1.61 6.43
N THR A 22 -4.24 0.33 6.14
CA THR A 22 -3.85 -0.67 7.13
C THR A 22 -2.55 -1.32 6.66
N VAL A 23 -1.54 -1.31 7.50
CA VAL A 23 -0.26 -1.94 7.22
C VAL A 23 0.04 -2.93 8.33
N SER A 24 0.35 -4.16 7.95
CA SER A 24 0.71 -5.21 8.88
C SER A 24 2.07 -5.76 8.48
N VAL A 25 3.01 -5.78 9.40
CA VAL A 25 4.37 -6.27 9.16
C VAL A 25 4.61 -7.49 10.04
N ASP A 26 5.04 -8.58 9.42
CA ASP A 26 5.36 -9.81 10.11
C ASP A 26 6.68 -10.34 9.54
N GLY A 27 7.77 -10.12 10.27
CA GLY A 27 9.09 -10.42 9.76
C GLY A 27 9.40 -9.58 8.53
N ASN A 28 9.69 -10.24 7.41
CA ASN A 28 9.92 -9.55 6.13
C ASN A 28 8.69 -9.56 5.24
N ARG A 29 7.55 -9.98 5.77
CA ARG A 29 6.28 -9.99 5.03
C ARG A 29 5.47 -8.74 5.39
N VAL A 30 4.88 -8.13 4.40
CA VAL A 30 4.08 -6.92 4.58
C VAL A 30 2.74 -7.09 3.89
N ALA A 31 1.68 -6.77 4.61
CA ALA A 31 0.33 -6.75 4.04
C ALA A 31 -0.19 -5.32 4.10
N ILE A 32 -0.62 -4.80 2.97
CA ILE A 32 -1.13 -3.44 2.86
C ILE A 32 -2.57 -3.50 2.36
N GLN A 33 -3.46 -2.79 3.05
CA GLN A 33 -4.83 -2.63 2.60
C GLN A 33 -5.15 -1.15 2.53
N ILE A 34 -5.68 -0.71 1.39
CA ILE A 34 -6.02 0.69 1.18
C ILE A 34 -7.44 0.79 0.67
N VAL A 35 -8.25 1.59 1.36
CA VAL A 35 -9.62 1.91 0.92
C VAL A 35 -9.62 3.36 0.51
N ALA A 36 -9.83 3.63 -0.77
CA ALA A 36 -9.74 5.00 -1.30
C ALA A 36 -10.64 5.21 -2.51
N ASP A 37 -11.21 6.41 -2.60
CA ASP A 37 -12.02 6.80 -3.75
C ASP A 37 -11.23 6.81 -5.05
N VAL A 38 -9.94 7.07 -4.98
CA VAL A 38 -9.09 7.16 -6.16
C VAL A 38 -9.06 5.85 -6.97
N PHE A 39 -9.41 4.75 -6.34
CA PHE A 39 -9.44 3.45 -7.01
C PHE A 39 -10.71 3.20 -7.83
N GLU A 40 -11.72 4.04 -7.68
CA GLU A 40 -12.94 3.88 -8.46
C GLU A 40 -12.65 4.09 -9.94
N GLY A 41 -13.21 3.19 -10.75
CA GLY A 41 -12.99 3.21 -12.18
C GLY A 41 -11.67 2.63 -12.65
N LEU A 42 -10.77 2.28 -11.72
CA LEU A 42 -9.49 1.69 -12.07
C LEU A 42 -9.56 0.16 -12.07
N SER A 43 -8.88 -0.46 -13.03
CA SER A 43 -8.73 -1.91 -13.05
C SER A 43 -7.87 -2.35 -11.87
N ARG A 44 -7.91 -3.65 -11.56
CA ARG A 44 -7.09 -4.20 -10.48
C ARG A 44 -5.61 -3.95 -10.74
N VAL A 45 -5.18 -4.11 -11.97
CA VAL A 45 -3.78 -3.88 -12.34
C VAL A 45 -3.36 -2.43 -12.09
N LYS A 46 -4.21 -1.49 -12.50
CA LYS A 46 -3.89 -0.07 -12.30
C LYS A 46 -3.87 0.32 -10.83
N ARG A 47 -4.75 -0.27 -10.02
CA ARG A 47 -4.73 -0.04 -8.58
C ARG A 47 -3.42 -0.52 -7.97
N GLN A 48 -2.99 -1.72 -8.36
CA GLN A 48 -1.73 -2.28 -7.89
C GLN A 48 -0.55 -1.41 -8.31
N GLN A 49 -0.53 -0.94 -9.53
CA GLN A 49 0.53 -0.08 -10.03
C GLN A 49 0.65 1.22 -9.24
N LYS A 50 -0.49 1.81 -8.87
CA LYS A 50 -0.49 3.02 -8.06
C LYS A 50 0.19 2.80 -6.72
N VAL A 51 -0.14 1.69 -6.07
CA VAL A 51 0.44 1.38 -4.75
C VAL A 51 1.92 1.04 -4.89
N TYR A 52 2.28 0.22 -5.86
CA TYR A 52 3.68 -0.13 -6.09
C TYR A 52 4.55 1.08 -6.38
N GLY A 53 4.00 2.08 -7.06
CA GLY A 53 4.74 3.30 -7.33
C GLY A 53 5.24 4.01 -6.08
N CYS A 54 4.51 3.86 -4.96
CA CYS A 54 4.89 4.48 -3.70
C CYS A 54 6.01 3.73 -2.98
N ILE A 55 6.16 2.43 -3.24
CA ILE A 55 7.06 1.59 -2.48
C ILE A 55 8.09 0.86 -3.34
N ALA A 56 8.17 1.20 -4.63
CA ALA A 56 9.05 0.52 -5.57
C ALA A 56 10.52 0.53 -5.13
N ASP A 57 10.98 1.66 -4.61
CA ASP A 57 12.37 1.78 -4.15
C ASP A 57 12.66 0.84 -2.98
N LEU A 58 11.69 0.63 -2.11
CA LEU A 58 11.85 -0.28 -0.97
C LEU A 58 11.92 -1.73 -1.44
N ILE A 59 11.18 -2.06 -2.48
CA ILE A 59 11.22 -3.40 -3.06
C ILE A 59 12.54 -3.62 -3.77
N GLU A 60 12.98 -2.64 -4.55
CA GLU A 60 14.25 -2.72 -5.29
C GLU A 60 15.46 -2.83 -4.38
N SER A 61 15.42 -2.12 -3.25
CA SER A 61 16.52 -2.16 -2.28
C SER A 61 16.57 -3.43 -1.46
N GLY A 62 15.53 -4.27 -1.55
CA GLY A 62 15.43 -5.48 -0.76
C GLY A 62 14.90 -5.25 0.65
N ALA A 63 14.49 -4.04 0.98
CA ALA A 63 13.90 -3.75 2.29
C ALA A 63 12.56 -4.46 2.47
N LEU A 64 11.82 -4.64 1.39
CA LEU A 64 10.57 -5.38 1.37
C LEU A 64 10.71 -6.59 0.45
N HIS A 65 10.39 -7.77 0.94
CA HIS A 65 10.51 -9.01 0.17
C HIS A 65 9.16 -9.58 -0.26
N ALA A 66 8.25 -9.76 0.68
CA ALA A 66 6.94 -10.32 0.40
C ALA A 66 5.89 -9.27 0.72
N VAL A 67 5.28 -8.69 -0.31
CA VAL A 67 4.28 -7.64 -0.15
C VAL A 67 2.96 -8.11 -0.73
N THR A 68 1.91 -8.03 0.08
CA THR A 68 0.54 -8.30 -0.36
C THR A 68 -0.21 -6.99 -0.33
N ILE A 69 -0.85 -6.63 -1.42
CA ILE A 69 -1.58 -5.38 -1.54
C ILE A 69 -3.05 -5.67 -1.85
N LYS A 70 -3.93 -5.10 -1.04
CA LYS A 70 -5.36 -5.19 -1.25
C LYS A 70 -5.91 -3.78 -1.39
N THR A 71 -6.61 -3.52 -2.46
CA THR A 71 -7.19 -2.20 -2.75
C THR A 71 -8.71 -2.30 -2.82
N LEU A 72 -9.38 -1.36 -2.18
CA LEU A 72 -10.83 -1.32 -2.13
C LEU A 72 -11.29 0.12 -2.33
N THR A 73 -12.53 0.26 -2.79
CA THR A 73 -13.20 1.57 -2.77
C THR A 73 -14.10 1.64 -1.56
N PRO A 74 -14.53 2.84 -1.13
CA PRO A 74 -15.46 2.96 0.00
C PRO A 74 -16.78 2.23 -0.21
N SER A 75 -17.16 1.99 -1.48
CA SER A 75 -18.36 1.22 -1.80
C SER A 75 -18.14 -0.29 -1.70
N GLY A 76 -16.91 -0.73 -1.41
CA GLY A 76 -16.61 -2.14 -1.24
C GLY A 76 -16.17 -2.86 -2.51
N LEU A 77 -15.94 -2.15 -3.59
CA LEU A 77 -15.58 -2.74 -4.88
C LEU A 77 -14.09 -2.81 -5.14
#